data_d11fd89dda9328b0dd99c508981fcf0e
#
_entry.id   d11fd89dda9328b0dd99c508981fcf0e
#
_cell.length_a   1.000
_cell.length_b   1.000
_cell.length_c   1.000
_cell.angle_alpha   90.00
_cell.angle_beta   90.00
_cell.angle_gamma   90.00
#
_symmetry.space_group_name_H-M   'P 1'
#
loop_
_entity.id
_entity.type
_entity.pdbx_description
1 polymer ?
#
loop_
_entity_poly.entity_id
_entity_poly.type
_entity_poly.pdbx_seq_one_letter_code
_entity_poly.pdbx_strand_id
1 'polypeptide(L)'
;MDDKILKLKQAIQQVLPEVIREINEERIPALESAWGRTFKEELENENQVTVEIAKNYARPVNNTFYRHIRSVLPEFQEHTTDGSDYVLDGVLIEDKNSFSNGNGWVGNGFNKTPVHMLKKFRVDENGRIVEAFIAVVDLSKTESGWSDKTLNTNRSTIQFSNEDIPHIDIIVGSIRPAKKWAKPIMESVA
;
A
#
# COMPACT_ATOMS: atom_id res chain seq x y z
N MET A 1 -12.25 16.38 7.05
CA MET A 1 -11.51 15.23 6.49
C MET A 1 -10.48 15.70 5.46
N ASP A 2 -10.83 16.60 4.58
CA ASP A 2 -9.97 17.01 3.46
C ASP A 2 -8.62 17.63 3.88
N ASP A 3 -8.61 18.52 4.91
CA ASP A 3 -7.37 19.10 5.41
C ASP A 3 -6.40 18.07 6.02
N LYS A 4 -6.92 17.03 6.67
CA LYS A 4 -6.10 15.98 7.27
C LYS A 4 -5.50 15.07 6.20
N ILE A 5 -6.30 14.73 5.20
CA ILE A 5 -5.81 13.97 4.04
C ILE A 5 -4.79 14.78 3.25
N LEU A 6 -4.99 16.09 3.11
CA LEU A 6 -4.02 16.97 2.47
C LEU A 6 -2.68 17.01 3.22
N LYS A 7 -2.70 17.11 4.56
CA LYS A 7 -1.48 17.02 5.39
C LYS A 7 -0.77 15.69 5.19
N LEU A 8 -1.51 14.58 5.22
CA LEU A 8 -0.94 13.24 4.98
C LEU A 8 -0.31 13.15 3.60
N LYS A 9 -1.00 13.66 2.56
CA LYS A 9 -0.49 13.72 1.19
C LYS A 9 0.84 14.47 1.11
N GLN A 10 0.90 15.67 1.68
CA GLN A 10 2.12 16.48 1.71
C GLN A 10 3.26 15.78 2.46
N ALA A 11 2.96 15.18 3.61
CA ALA A 11 3.95 14.42 4.38
C ALA A 11 4.51 13.24 3.57
N ILE A 12 3.66 12.47 2.92
CA ILE A 12 4.09 11.34 2.06
C ILE A 12 4.97 11.85 0.91
N GLN A 13 4.54 12.90 0.20
CA GLN A 13 5.32 13.47 -0.91
C GLN A 13 6.69 13.95 -0.45
N GLN A 14 6.77 14.58 0.72
CA GLN A 14 8.02 15.06 1.30
C GLN A 14 9.01 13.95 1.62
N VAL A 15 8.52 12.83 2.19
CA VAL A 15 9.41 11.78 2.70
C VAL A 15 9.67 10.66 1.69
N LEU A 16 8.89 10.55 0.62
CA LEU A 16 8.90 9.41 -0.29
C LEU A 16 10.28 9.09 -0.88
N PRO A 17 11.09 10.07 -1.36
CA PRO A 17 12.41 9.75 -1.91
C PRO A 17 13.29 9.03 -0.89
N GLU A 18 13.31 9.52 0.34
CA GLU A 18 14.11 8.94 1.42
C GLU A 18 13.57 7.57 1.87
N VAL A 19 12.26 7.42 1.93
CA VAL A 19 11.61 6.13 2.21
C VAL A 19 12.03 5.08 1.20
N ILE A 20 11.93 5.38 -0.10
CA ILE A 20 12.30 4.45 -1.17
C ILE A 20 13.79 4.14 -1.13
N ARG A 21 14.64 5.16 -0.91
CA ARG A 21 16.08 4.97 -0.75
C ARG A 21 16.37 3.99 0.40
N GLU A 22 15.84 4.22 1.59
CA GLU A 22 16.06 3.35 2.74
C GLU A 22 15.56 1.92 2.50
N ILE A 23 14.37 1.77 1.89
CA ILE A 23 13.85 0.44 1.57
C ILE A 23 14.79 -0.30 0.63
N ASN A 24 15.25 0.36 -0.44
CA ASN A 24 16.08 -0.25 -1.45
C ASN A 24 17.52 -0.54 -0.98
N GLU A 25 18.12 0.38 -0.21
CA GLU A 25 19.54 0.31 0.16
C GLU A 25 19.78 -0.42 1.50
N GLU A 26 18.78 -0.42 2.38
CA GLU A 26 18.96 -0.96 3.73
C GLU A 26 17.99 -2.11 4.05
N ARG A 27 16.66 -1.91 3.82
CA ARG A 27 15.66 -2.87 4.29
C ARG A 27 15.61 -4.13 3.43
N ILE A 28 15.55 -3.98 2.11
CA ILE A 28 15.57 -5.12 1.19
C ILE A 28 16.86 -5.93 1.34
N PRO A 29 18.08 -5.34 1.31
CA PRO A 29 19.31 -6.08 1.55
C PRO A 29 19.36 -6.82 2.89
N ALA A 30 18.85 -6.22 3.96
CA ALA A 30 18.77 -6.87 5.26
C ALA A 30 17.84 -8.10 5.24
N LEU A 31 16.70 -8.02 4.55
CA LEU A 31 15.80 -9.15 4.37
C LEU A 31 16.43 -10.25 3.51
N GLU A 32 17.08 -9.89 2.40
CA GLU A 32 17.79 -10.83 1.52
C GLU A 32 18.88 -11.59 2.27
N SER A 33 19.64 -10.88 3.10
CA SER A 33 20.65 -11.50 3.96
C SER A 33 20.04 -12.48 4.97
N ALA A 34 18.90 -12.12 5.56
CA ALA A 34 18.21 -12.98 6.53
C ALA A 34 17.59 -14.22 5.89
N TRP A 35 17.12 -14.11 4.64
CA TRP A 35 16.46 -15.20 3.92
C TRP A 35 17.43 -16.10 3.13
N GLY A 36 18.63 -15.61 2.84
CA GLY A 36 19.60 -16.29 1.95
C GLY A 36 19.13 -16.35 0.49
N ARG A 37 18.23 -15.47 0.07
CA ARG A 37 17.69 -15.34 -1.29
C ARG A 37 17.27 -13.91 -1.59
N THR A 38 17.11 -13.56 -2.86
CA THR A 38 16.74 -12.22 -3.29
C THR A 38 15.29 -11.89 -2.97
N PHE A 39 15.00 -10.61 -2.81
CA PHE A 39 13.64 -10.12 -2.60
C PHE A 39 12.73 -10.46 -3.79
N LYS A 40 13.27 -10.44 -5.00
CA LYS A 40 12.55 -10.83 -6.22
C LYS A 40 12.16 -12.31 -6.22
N GLU A 41 13.09 -13.21 -5.88
CA GLU A 41 12.81 -14.63 -5.75
C GLU A 41 11.71 -14.88 -4.71
N GLU A 42 11.72 -14.12 -3.60
CA GLU A 42 10.68 -14.21 -2.58
C GLU A 42 9.32 -13.77 -3.13
N LEU A 43 9.24 -12.67 -3.87
CA LEU A 43 8.00 -12.20 -4.50
C LEU A 43 7.47 -13.19 -5.57
N GLU A 44 8.34 -13.84 -6.32
CA GLU A 44 7.97 -14.86 -7.32
C GLU A 44 7.44 -16.12 -6.65
N ASN A 45 7.99 -16.51 -5.52
CA ASN A 45 7.54 -17.63 -4.72
C ASN A 45 6.21 -17.38 -4.00
N GLU A 46 5.80 -16.13 -3.83
CA GLU A 46 4.56 -15.73 -3.14
C GLU A 46 3.29 -16.35 -3.74
N ASN A 47 3.28 -16.63 -5.03
CA ASN A 47 2.16 -17.33 -5.67
C ASN A 47 1.91 -18.74 -5.10
N GLN A 48 2.84 -19.27 -4.31
CA GLN A 48 2.77 -20.59 -3.68
C GLN A 48 2.67 -20.53 -2.16
N VAL A 49 2.76 -19.35 -1.53
CA VAL A 49 3.01 -19.24 -0.10
C VAL A 49 1.95 -18.43 0.65
N THR A 50 1.72 -18.88 1.87
CA THR A 50 0.76 -18.42 2.88
C THR A 50 0.94 -16.96 3.28
N VAL A 51 -0.16 -16.40 3.84
CA VAL A 51 -0.30 -15.05 4.45
C VAL A 51 0.89 -14.61 5.34
N GLU A 52 1.68 -15.53 5.86
CA GLU A 52 2.82 -15.20 6.74
C GLU A 52 4.00 -14.58 6.01
N ILE A 53 4.28 -15.00 4.78
CA ILE A 53 5.41 -14.45 4.02
C ILE A 53 5.09 -13.03 3.50
N ALA A 54 3.87 -12.79 3.04
CA ALA A 54 3.44 -11.44 2.71
C ALA A 54 3.60 -10.46 3.89
N LYS A 55 3.44 -10.93 5.14
CA LYS A 55 3.68 -10.13 6.34
C LYS A 55 5.16 -9.81 6.57
N ASN A 56 6.06 -10.69 6.16
CA ASN A 56 7.49 -10.55 6.47
C ASN A 56 8.15 -9.40 5.70
N TYR A 57 7.69 -9.06 4.49
CA TYR A 57 8.21 -7.90 3.76
C TYR A 57 7.26 -6.71 3.74
N ALA A 58 5.95 -6.90 3.86
CA ALA A 58 5.01 -5.78 4.00
C ALA A 58 5.27 -4.98 5.28
N ARG A 59 5.56 -5.66 6.40
CA ARG A 59 5.81 -5.01 7.68
C ARG A 59 7.04 -4.08 7.67
N PRO A 60 8.24 -4.47 7.20
CA PRO A 60 9.38 -3.56 7.09
C PRO A 60 9.09 -2.33 6.22
N VAL A 61 8.38 -2.50 5.11
CA VAL A 61 7.96 -1.40 4.24
C VAL A 61 7.02 -0.45 4.98
N ASN A 62 5.98 -0.98 5.63
CA ASN A 62 5.03 -0.17 6.40
C ASN A 62 5.71 0.59 7.55
N ASN A 63 6.57 -0.09 8.30
CA ASN A 63 7.31 0.54 9.42
C ASN A 63 8.21 1.66 8.92
N THR A 64 8.83 1.52 7.75
CA THR A 64 9.67 2.58 7.16
C THR A 64 8.80 3.78 6.77
N PHE A 65 7.69 3.57 6.06
CA PHE A 65 6.73 4.63 5.75
C PHE A 65 6.24 5.33 7.01
N TYR A 66 5.77 4.58 7.99
CA TYR A 66 5.24 5.13 9.25
C TYR A 66 6.27 6.02 9.94
N ARG A 67 7.49 5.54 10.13
CA ARG A 67 8.55 6.27 10.83
C ARG A 67 8.88 7.60 10.13
N HIS A 68 9.00 7.58 8.81
CA HIS A 68 9.29 8.78 8.03
C HIS A 68 8.11 9.75 8.01
N ILE A 69 6.88 9.29 7.81
CA ILE A 69 5.69 10.15 7.85
C ILE A 69 5.58 10.80 9.23
N ARG A 70 5.74 10.04 10.30
CA ARG A 70 5.65 10.57 11.66
C ARG A 70 6.73 11.58 11.98
N SER A 71 7.90 11.50 11.36
CA SER A 71 8.98 12.48 11.59
C SER A 71 8.63 13.89 11.10
N VAL A 72 7.72 14.02 10.12
CA VAL A 72 7.25 15.29 9.57
C VAL A 72 5.80 15.61 9.91
N LEU A 73 5.05 14.61 10.34
CA LEU A 73 3.65 14.70 10.76
C LEU A 73 3.45 13.92 12.07
N PRO A 74 3.83 14.49 13.23
CA PRO A 74 3.81 13.77 14.52
C PRO A 74 2.43 13.28 14.96
N GLU A 75 1.36 13.90 14.46
CA GLU A 75 -0.04 13.50 14.72
C GLU A 75 -0.42 12.18 14.04
N PHE A 76 0.36 11.72 13.07
CA PHE A 76 0.17 10.40 12.44
C PHE A 76 0.72 9.33 13.36
N GLN A 77 -0.15 8.52 13.94
CA GLN A 77 0.21 7.54 14.97
C GLN A 77 -0.29 6.14 14.63
N GLU A 78 0.39 5.13 15.14
CA GLU A 78 -0.09 3.75 15.07
C GLU A 78 -1.39 3.60 15.84
N HIS A 79 -2.27 2.77 15.29
CA HIS A 79 -3.54 2.40 15.90
C HIS A 79 -3.64 0.88 15.95
N THR A 80 -3.83 0.33 17.14
CA THR A 80 -3.74 -1.12 17.39
C THR A 80 -5.09 -1.81 17.52
N THR A 81 -6.19 -1.11 17.24
CA THR A 81 -7.53 -1.72 17.28
C THR A 81 -7.88 -2.36 15.94
N ASP A 82 -8.77 -3.33 15.99
CA ASP A 82 -9.24 -4.00 14.78
C ASP A 82 -9.82 -3.02 13.76
N GLY A 83 -9.36 -3.15 12.52
CA GLY A 83 -9.91 -2.41 11.38
C GLY A 83 -9.16 -1.15 10.96
N SER A 84 -8.07 -0.78 11.64
CA SER A 84 -7.17 0.30 11.21
C SER A 84 -5.74 0.07 11.68
N ASP A 85 -4.78 0.58 10.90
CA ASP A 85 -3.36 0.51 11.21
C ASP A 85 -2.85 1.83 11.81
N TYR A 86 -3.46 2.95 11.44
CA TYR A 86 -3.05 4.29 11.85
C TYR A 86 -4.23 5.18 12.24
N VAL A 87 -3.90 6.26 12.94
CA VAL A 87 -4.82 7.37 13.25
C VAL A 87 -4.13 8.70 12.95
N LEU A 88 -4.88 9.63 12.33
CA LEU A 88 -4.48 11.02 12.12
C LEU A 88 -5.61 11.95 12.57
N ASP A 89 -5.39 12.69 13.67
CA ASP A 89 -6.38 13.61 14.23
C ASP A 89 -7.79 13.00 14.35
N GLY A 90 -7.87 11.75 14.83
CA GLY A 90 -9.12 11.00 14.97
C GLY A 90 -9.66 10.35 13.69
N VAL A 91 -9.02 10.52 12.56
CA VAL A 91 -9.33 9.75 11.34
C VAL A 91 -8.58 8.43 11.38
N LEU A 92 -9.31 7.32 11.41
CA LEU A 92 -8.75 5.97 11.35
C LEU A 92 -8.38 5.61 9.91
N ILE A 93 -7.19 5.04 9.72
CA ILE A 93 -6.63 4.73 8.40
C ILE A 93 -6.16 3.28 8.38
N GLU A 94 -6.65 2.51 7.42
CA GLU A 94 -6.16 1.18 7.10
C GLU A 94 -5.05 1.27 6.06
N ASP A 95 -3.97 0.51 6.22
CA ASP A 95 -2.83 0.51 5.31
C ASP A 95 -2.77 -0.80 4.50
N LYS A 96 -2.62 -0.67 3.19
CA LYS A 96 -2.51 -1.82 2.29
C LYS A 96 -1.36 -1.66 1.33
N ASN A 97 -0.48 -2.66 1.33
CA ASN A 97 0.60 -2.80 0.36
C ASN A 97 0.30 -3.86 -0.68
N SER A 98 0.83 -3.69 -1.88
CA SER A 98 0.87 -4.70 -2.91
C SER A 98 2.17 -4.59 -3.72
N PHE A 99 2.83 -5.72 -3.90
CA PHE A 99 3.93 -5.90 -4.85
C PHE A 99 3.49 -6.70 -6.08
N SER A 100 2.22 -7.07 -6.14
CA SER A 100 1.69 -7.87 -7.24
C SER A 100 1.45 -7.03 -8.49
N ASN A 101 1.55 -7.66 -9.65
CA ASN A 101 1.15 -7.08 -10.94
C ASN A 101 -0.39 -7.03 -11.13
N GLY A 102 -1.17 -7.51 -10.15
CA GLY A 102 -2.64 -7.49 -10.20
C GLY A 102 -3.23 -6.09 -10.05
N ASN A 103 -4.54 -5.95 -10.30
CA ASN A 103 -5.24 -4.66 -10.37
C ASN A 103 -5.81 -4.19 -9.04
N GLY A 104 -5.57 -4.91 -7.94
CA GLY A 104 -6.17 -4.59 -6.66
C GLY A 104 -5.24 -4.83 -5.48
N TRP A 105 -5.77 -4.58 -4.31
CA TRP A 105 -5.15 -4.90 -3.03
C TRP A 105 -5.95 -6.03 -2.38
N VAL A 106 -5.26 -6.99 -1.81
CA VAL A 106 -5.86 -8.17 -1.18
C VAL A 106 -5.74 -8.08 0.33
N GLY A 107 -6.78 -8.43 1.05
CA GLY A 107 -6.74 -8.44 2.51
C GLY A 107 -8.02 -8.99 3.15
N ASN A 108 -8.11 -8.85 4.46
CA ASN A 108 -9.34 -9.11 5.20
C ASN A 108 -10.25 -7.89 5.05
N GLY A 109 -11.36 -8.00 4.32
CA GLY A 109 -12.31 -6.90 4.12
C GLY A 109 -13.24 -6.60 5.29
N PHE A 110 -13.08 -7.30 6.43
CA PHE A 110 -14.02 -7.18 7.56
C PHE A 110 -13.64 -6.07 8.52
N ASN A 111 -14.68 -5.35 8.96
CA ASN A 111 -14.60 -4.33 10.01
C ASN A 111 -13.49 -3.29 9.79
N LYS A 112 -13.21 -2.97 8.52
CA LYS A 112 -12.19 -1.99 8.17
C LYS A 112 -12.78 -0.59 8.24
N THR A 113 -11.94 0.36 8.67
CA THR A 113 -12.27 1.79 8.53
C THR A 113 -12.49 2.13 7.05
N PRO A 114 -13.33 3.12 6.72
CA PRO A 114 -13.53 3.52 5.33
C PRO A 114 -12.29 4.15 4.68
N VAL A 115 -11.42 4.82 5.47
CA VAL A 115 -10.25 5.49 4.91
C VAL A 115 -9.08 4.51 4.79
N HIS A 116 -8.54 4.41 3.59
CA HIS A 116 -7.42 3.52 3.27
C HIS A 116 -6.26 4.30 2.68
N MET A 117 -5.05 3.97 3.11
CA MET A 117 -3.80 4.30 2.41
C MET A 117 -3.38 3.09 1.59
N LEU A 118 -3.42 3.25 0.27
CA LEU A 118 -3.15 2.17 -0.68
C LEU A 118 -1.80 2.40 -1.32
N LYS A 119 -0.91 1.42 -1.19
CA LYS A 119 0.43 1.46 -1.78
C LYS A 119 0.63 0.28 -2.70
N LYS A 120 1.18 0.53 -3.87
CA LYS A 120 1.55 -0.51 -4.83
C LYS A 120 2.93 -0.21 -5.37
N PHE A 121 3.76 -1.25 -5.42
CA PHE A 121 5.15 -1.14 -5.84
C PHE A 121 5.45 -2.12 -6.96
N ARG A 122 6.30 -1.68 -7.89
CA ARG A 122 6.95 -2.57 -8.84
C ARG A 122 8.44 -2.59 -8.54
N VAL A 123 9.02 -3.78 -8.60
CA VAL A 123 10.47 -3.97 -8.44
C VAL A 123 11.13 -4.30 -9.77
N ASP A 124 12.40 -3.97 -9.88
CA ASP A 124 13.24 -4.33 -11.01
C ASP A 124 13.72 -5.80 -10.91
N GLU A 125 14.63 -6.16 -11.80
CA GLU A 125 15.25 -7.49 -11.82
C GLU A 125 16.10 -7.81 -10.58
N ASN A 126 16.55 -6.78 -9.86
CA ASN A 126 17.31 -6.91 -8.62
C ASN A 126 16.41 -6.87 -7.37
N GLY A 127 15.09 -6.82 -7.54
CA GLY A 127 14.14 -6.73 -6.43
C GLY A 127 14.06 -5.34 -5.78
N ARG A 128 14.54 -4.28 -6.44
CA ARG A 128 14.49 -2.90 -5.92
C ARG A 128 13.25 -2.19 -6.43
N ILE A 129 12.62 -1.39 -5.57
CA ILE A 129 11.45 -0.60 -5.94
C ILE A 129 11.86 0.46 -6.97
N VAL A 130 11.24 0.43 -8.13
CA VAL A 130 11.47 1.37 -9.25
C VAL A 130 10.23 2.16 -9.63
N GLU A 131 9.05 1.70 -9.22
CA GLU A 131 7.79 2.41 -9.44
C GLU A 131 6.91 2.29 -8.20
N ALA A 132 6.17 3.34 -7.91
CA ALA A 132 5.18 3.35 -6.85
C ALA A 132 3.87 4.01 -7.32
N PHE A 133 2.78 3.46 -6.82
CA PHE A 133 1.48 4.12 -6.77
C PHE A 133 1.09 4.23 -5.30
N ILE A 134 0.77 5.44 -4.85
CA ILE A 134 0.30 5.69 -3.49
C ILE A 134 -0.92 6.59 -3.57
N ALA A 135 -1.99 6.19 -2.90
CA ALA A 135 -3.22 6.96 -2.82
C ALA A 135 -3.88 6.83 -1.45
N VAL A 136 -4.67 7.83 -1.09
CA VAL A 136 -5.61 7.77 0.03
C VAL A 136 -7.01 7.77 -0.53
N VAL A 137 -7.86 6.89 -0.06
CA VAL A 137 -9.24 6.76 -0.50
C VAL A 137 -10.17 6.60 0.68
N ASP A 138 -11.31 7.28 0.62
CA ASP A 138 -12.43 7.05 1.52
C ASP A 138 -13.45 6.18 0.80
N LEU A 139 -13.47 4.89 1.12
CA LEU A 139 -14.35 3.91 0.49
C LEU A 139 -15.85 4.21 0.69
N SER A 140 -16.20 5.06 1.64
CA SER A 140 -17.59 5.49 1.80
C SER A 140 -18.06 6.44 0.68
N LYS A 141 -17.13 6.97 -0.12
CA LYS A 141 -17.38 7.89 -1.24
C LYS A 141 -17.23 7.23 -2.60
N THR A 142 -16.81 5.98 -2.66
CA THR A 142 -16.63 5.20 -3.88
C THR A 142 -17.81 4.25 -4.10
N GLU A 143 -18.10 3.93 -5.35
CA GLU A 143 -19.05 2.88 -5.70
C GLU A 143 -18.45 1.49 -5.50
N SER A 144 -17.13 1.38 -5.68
CA SER A 144 -16.36 0.17 -5.44
C SER A 144 -15.88 0.11 -3.99
N GLY A 145 -15.53 -1.07 -3.55
CA GLY A 145 -15.02 -1.31 -2.21
C GLY A 145 -14.40 -2.68 -2.11
N TRP A 146 -14.41 -3.25 -0.92
CA TRP A 146 -14.02 -4.62 -0.72
C TRP A 146 -15.00 -5.56 -1.40
N SER A 147 -14.50 -6.45 -2.27
CA SER A 147 -15.28 -7.53 -2.85
C SER A 147 -15.76 -8.48 -1.75
N ASP A 148 -16.83 -9.22 -2.05
CA ASP A 148 -17.23 -10.35 -1.21
C ASP A 148 -16.08 -11.37 -1.09
N LYS A 149 -16.05 -12.06 0.04
CA LYS A 149 -15.08 -13.13 0.25
C LYS A 149 -15.22 -14.20 -0.83
N THR A 150 -14.10 -14.60 -1.41
CA THR A 150 -14.09 -15.83 -2.18
C THR A 150 -14.21 -17.03 -1.23
N LEU A 151 -15.10 -17.96 -1.55
CA LEU A 151 -15.43 -19.14 -0.73
C LEU A 151 -14.20 -19.96 -0.27
N ASN A 152 -13.08 -19.86 -1.00
CA ASN A 152 -11.90 -20.70 -0.77
C ASN A 152 -10.74 -20.01 -0.04
N THR A 153 -10.72 -18.70 0.10
CA THR A 153 -9.52 -18.00 0.59
C THR A 153 -9.75 -17.05 1.75
N ASN A 154 -11.00 -16.82 2.13
CA ASN A 154 -11.35 -15.85 3.17
C ASN A 154 -10.76 -14.44 2.92
N ARG A 155 -10.41 -14.12 1.67
CA ARG A 155 -9.79 -12.87 1.23
C ARG A 155 -10.77 -12.06 0.41
N SER A 156 -10.71 -10.75 0.59
CA SER A 156 -11.41 -9.75 -0.22
C SER A 156 -10.39 -8.96 -1.02
N THR A 157 -10.83 -8.33 -2.09
CA THR A 157 -9.98 -7.49 -2.95
C THR A 157 -10.60 -6.11 -3.10
N ILE A 158 -9.80 -5.05 -2.99
CA ILE A 158 -10.23 -3.70 -3.40
C ILE A 158 -9.84 -3.51 -4.86
N GLN A 159 -10.82 -3.09 -5.67
CA GLN A 159 -10.62 -2.64 -7.05
C GLN A 159 -11.51 -1.42 -7.28
N PHE A 160 -11.07 -0.54 -8.18
CA PHE A 160 -11.77 0.71 -8.49
C PHE A 160 -12.22 0.75 -9.93
N SER A 161 -13.40 1.31 -10.14
CA SER A 161 -13.97 1.65 -11.45
C SER A 161 -13.51 3.04 -11.92
N ASN A 162 -13.95 3.43 -13.12
CA ASN A 162 -13.70 4.80 -13.63
C ASN A 162 -14.39 5.86 -12.78
N GLU A 163 -15.56 5.53 -12.29
CA GLU A 163 -16.43 6.41 -11.51
C GLU A 163 -15.81 6.72 -10.14
N ASP A 164 -14.96 5.83 -9.64
CA ASP A 164 -14.29 6.00 -8.34
C ASP A 164 -13.11 6.97 -8.38
N ILE A 165 -12.47 7.15 -9.56
CA ILE A 165 -11.23 7.94 -9.69
C ILE A 165 -11.32 9.34 -9.13
N PRO A 166 -12.43 10.11 -9.32
CA PRO A 166 -12.55 11.43 -8.72
C PRO A 166 -12.54 11.44 -7.19
N HIS A 167 -12.75 10.28 -6.56
CA HIS A 167 -12.80 10.09 -5.10
C HIS A 167 -11.50 9.51 -4.52
N ILE A 168 -10.48 9.30 -5.37
CA ILE A 168 -9.18 8.76 -4.98
C ILE A 168 -8.15 9.89 -4.95
N ASP A 169 -7.64 10.22 -3.77
CA ASP A 169 -6.54 11.16 -3.60
C ASP A 169 -5.22 10.49 -3.98
N ILE A 170 -4.86 10.57 -5.27
CA ILE A 170 -3.58 10.04 -5.76
C ILE A 170 -2.46 10.95 -5.30
N ILE A 171 -1.48 10.37 -4.61
CA ILE A 171 -0.31 11.06 -4.07
C ILE A 171 0.87 10.91 -5.01
N VAL A 172 1.09 9.70 -5.49
CA VAL A 172 2.19 9.35 -6.38
C VAL A 172 1.71 8.35 -7.42
N GLY A 173 2.21 8.47 -8.63
CA GLY A 173 1.88 7.60 -9.75
C GLY A 173 0.55 7.95 -10.39
N SER A 174 0.15 7.16 -11.36
CA SER A 174 -1.14 7.24 -11.98
C SER A 174 -1.87 5.89 -11.95
N ILE A 175 -3.18 5.94 -11.82
CA ILE A 175 -4.03 4.79 -12.04
C ILE A 175 -4.73 4.99 -13.38
N ARG A 176 -4.49 4.12 -14.35
CA ARG A 176 -5.41 4.01 -15.47
C ARG A 176 -6.50 3.04 -15.05
N PRO A 177 -7.74 3.52 -15.01
CA PRO A 177 -8.85 2.62 -14.84
C PRO A 177 -8.82 1.69 -16.02
N ALA A 178 -8.76 0.48 -15.66
CA ALA A 178 -8.88 -0.52 -16.66
C ALA A 178 -10.35 -0.67 -17.04
N LYS A 179 -10.60 -0.82 -18.30
CA LYS A 179 -11.73 -1.62 -18.71
C LYS A 179 -11.67 -2.88 -17.86
N LYS A 180 -12.54 -2.98 -16.89
CA LYS A 180 -12.77 -4.01 -15.88
C LYS A 180 -11.59 -4.89 -15.39
N TRP A 181 -10.43 -4.95 -16.09
CA TRP A 181 -9.31 -5.87 -15.82
C TRP A 181 -7.93 -5.41 -16.32
N ALA A 182 -7.73 -4.13 -16.69
CA ALA A 182 -6.40 -3.67 -17.10
C ALA A 182 -5.53 -3.35 -15.88
N LYS A 183 -4.23 -3.56 -15.99
CA LYS A 183 -3.28 -3.28 -14.93
C LYS A 183 -3.13 -1.78 -14.72
N PRO A 184 -3.05 -1.28 -13.48
CA PRO A 184 -2.64 0.10 -13.24
C PRO A 184 -1.31 0.37 -13.92
N ILE A 185 -1.18 1.55 -14.54
CA ILE A 185 0.13 2.05 -14.95
C ILE A 185 0.67 2.81 -13.75
N MET A 186 1.84 2.41 -13.30
CA MET A 186 2.58 3.11 -12.26
C MET A 186 3.66 3.97 -12.91
N GLU A 187 3.87 5.16 -12.37
CA GLU A 187 4.94 6.05 -12.80
C GLU A 187 6.19 5.78 -11.99
N SER A 188 7.37 6.01 -12.61
CA SER A 188 8.66 5.92 -11.91
C SER A 188 8.68 6.79 -10.68
N VAL A 189 9.27 6.28 -9.64
CA VAL A 189 9.63 7.06 -8.45
C VAL A 189 10.97 7.71 -8.76
N ALA A 190 10.93 9.00 -9.09
CA ALA A 190 12.11 9.79 -9.36
C ALA A 190 12.72 10.34 -8.07
#